data_a6b3ce50fa16e6dc96c9e9cd28c319ac
#
_entry.id   a6b3ce50fa16e6dc96c9e9cd28c319ac
#
_cell.length_a   1.000
_cell.length_b   1.000
_cell.length_c   1.000
_cell.angle_alpha   90.00
_cell.angle_beta   90.00
_cell.angle_gamma   90.00
#
_symmetry.space_group_name_H-M   'P 1'
#
loop_
_entity.id
_entity.type
_entity.pdbx_description
1 polymer ?
#
loop_
_entity_poly.entity_id
_entity_poly.type
_entity_poly.pdbx_seq_one_letter_code
_entity_poly.pdbx_strand_id
1 'polypeptide(L)'
;MDRVRELAASEQGLAVVATTRGDGSVQASVVNAGVIDHPVRGDAVLAFVARGAVTKLVNLRARPRTTVVIRAGWDWVTVEGEAELAGPDDRFEGLAPGDVAGLLRVVYAAAVGGTPDDWSTLDGTMTAERQTAVLVRPLRVYGGPGDP
;
A
#
# COMPACT_ATOMS: atom_id res chain seq x y z
N MET A 1 11.11 7.00 -7.29
CA MET A 1 10.54 6.59 -5.98
C MET A 1 11.12 7.36 -4.78
N ASP A 2 12.24 8.04 -4.92
CA ASP A 2 12.81 8.80 -3.79
C ASP A 2 11.88 9.90 -3.31
N ARG A 3 11.23 10.62 -4.23
CA ARG A 3 10.26 11.65 -3.88
C ARG A 3 9.03 11.05 -3.18
N VAL A 4 8.60 9.88 -3.61
CA VAL A 4 7.50 9.15 -2.98
C VAL A 4 7.89 8.78 -1.55
N ARG A 5 9.08 8.25 -1.35
CA ARG A 5 9.59 7.88 -0.03
C ARG A 5 9.68 9.09 0.90
N GLU A 6 10.20 10.20 0.38
CA GLU A 6 10.33 11.44 1.14
C GLU A 6 8.98 11.96 1.63
N LEU A 7 7.99 12.05 0.73
CA LEU A 7 6.66 12.53 1.10
C LEU A 7 5.90 11.54 1.98
N ALA A 8 6.05 10.24 1.74
CA ALA A 8 5.42 9.22 2.57
C ALA A 8 5.96 9.24 4.01
N ALA A 9 7.20 9.65 4.21
CA ALA A 9 7.77 9.80 5.55
C ALA A 9 7.18 11.00 6.30
N SER A 10 6.52 11.92 5.60
CA SER A 10 5.85 13.07 6.18
C SER A 10 4.40 12.72 6.51
N GLU A 11 3.80 13.40 7.46
CA GLU A 11 2.38 13.26 7.83
C GLU A 11 1.94 11.78 8.00
N GLN A 12 2.84 10.92 8.52
CA GLN A 12 2.57 9.51 8.84
C GLN A 12 2.15 8.67 7.61
N GLY A 13 2.62 9.02 6.43
CA GLY A 13 2.34 8.25 5.23
C GLY A 13 0.90 8.32 4.75
N LEU A 14 0.12 9.31 5.18
CA LEU A 14 -1.26 9.45 4.74
C LEU A 14 -1.33 9.63 3.23
N ALA A 15 -2.12 8.78 2.60
CA ALA A 15 -2.26 8.73 1.15
C ALA A 15 -3.70 8.48 0.74
N VAL A 16 -4.08 9.00 -0.41
CA VAL A 16 -5.39 8.69 -1.02
C VAL A 16 -5.17 7.60 -2.06
N VAL A 17 -5.90 6.50 -1.91
CA VAL A 17 -5.89 5.40 -2.86
C VAL A 17 -7.19 5.41 -3.66
N ALA A 18 -7.08 5.45 -4.98
CA ALA A 18 -8.20 5.41 -5.90
C ALA A 18 -8.22 4.07 -6.64
N THR A 19 -9.34 3.37 -6.56
CA THR A 19 -9.57 2.09 -7.25
C THR A 19 -10.79 2.19 -8.14
N THR A 20 -10.94 1.28 -9.11
CA THR A 20 -12.03 1.32 -10.08
C THR A 20 -13.08 0.28 -9.76
N ARG A 21 -14.33 0.70 -9.65
CA ARG A 21 -15.48 -0.19 -9.50
C ARG A 21 -15.83 -0.85 -10.84
N GLY A 22 -16.63 -1.91 -10.78
CA GLY A 22 -17.07 -2.64 -11.98
C GLY A 22 -17.82 -1.80 -13.01
N ASP A 23 -18.46 -0.71 -12.59
CA ASP A 23 -19.17 0.20 -13.49
C ASP A 23 -18.28 1.32 -14.06
N GLY A 24 -16.98 1.30 -13.74
CA GLY A 24 -16.03 2.31 -14.19
C GLY A 24 -15.91 3.53 -13.28
N SER A 25 -16.75 3.64 -12.25
CA SER A 25 -16.63 4.73 -11.28
C SER A 25 -15.44 4.49 -10.33
N VAL A 26 -15.02 5.55 -9.64
CA VAL A 26 -13.84 5.51 -8.76
C VAL A 26 -14.28 5.47 -7.30
N GLN A 27 -13.63 4.58 -6.53
CA GLN A 27 -13.73 4.55 -5.07
C GLN A 27 -12.40 5.04 -4.53
N ALA A 28 -12.44 6.03 -3.66
CA ALA A 28 -11.24 6.59 -3.05
C ALA A 28 -11.32 6.54 -1.53
N SER A 29 -10.20 6.27 -0.89
CA SER A 29 -10.10 6.22 0.57
C SER A 29 -8.69 6.58 1.02
N VAL A 30 -8.53 6.83 2.33
CA VAL A 30 -7.24 7.19 2.91
C VAL A 30 -6.63 5.96 3.57
N VAL A 31 -5.34 5.77 3.34
CA VAL A 31 -4.53 4.73 3.97
C VAL A 31 -3.22 5.33 4.48
N ASN A 32 -2.49 4.57 5.29
CA ASN A 32 -1.08 4.86 5.55
C ASN A 32 -0.25 4.04 4.56
N ALA A 33 0.61 4.70 3.80
CA ALA A 33 1.44 4.06 2.79
C ALA A 33 2.91 4.36 3.01
N GLY A 34 3.76 3.45 2.60
CA GLY A 34 5.22 3.61 2.64
C GLY A 34 5.86 2.96 1.44
N VAL A 35 7.15 3.18 1.28
CA VAL A 35 7.94 2.55 0.22
C VAL A 35 8.75 1.41 0.80
N ILE A 36 8.66 0.25 0.17
CA ILE A 36 9.44 -0.93 0.54
C ILE A 36 10.13 -1.49 -0.70
N ASP A 37 11.10 -2.39 -0.48
CA ASP A 37 11.63 -3.19 -1.57
C ASP A 37 10.68 -4.37 -1.81
N HIS A 38 10.37 -4.65 -3.07
CA HIS A 38 9.53 -5.78 -3.42
C HIS A 38 10.17 -7.08 -2.91
N PRO A 39 9.43 -7.94 -2.20
CA PRO A 39 10.03 -9.09 -1.51
C PRO A 39 10.62 -10.14 -2.44
N VAL A 40 10.25 -10.14 -3.72
CA VAL A 40 10.75 -11.11 -4.70
C VAL A 40 11.69 -10.43 -5.69
N ARG A 41 11.29 -9.30 -6.28
CA ARG A 41 12.06 -8.62 -7.34
C ARG A 41 13.11 -7.65 -6.81
N GLY A 42 12.91 -7.10 -5.61
CA GLY A 42 13.84 -6.13 -5.01
C GLY A 42 13.65 -4.68 -5.41
N ASP A 43 12.80 -4.38 -6.40
CA ASP A 43 12.52 -3.01 -6.82
C ASP A 43 11.67 -2.27 -5.79
N ALA A 44 11.78 -0.93 -5.77
CA ALA A 44 11.00 -0.10 -4.85
C ALA A 44 9.54 -0.06 -5.28
N VAL A 45 8.64 -0.34 -4.33
CA VAL A 45 7.18 -0.31 -4.54
C VAL A 45 6.53 0.47 -3.41
N LEU A 46 5.35 1.03 -3.70
CA LEU A 46 4.51 1.64 -2.69
C LEU A 46 3.65 0.55 -2.05
N ALA A 47 3.50 0.60 -0.74
CA ALA A 47 2.78 -0.45 -0.04
C ALA A 47 1.89 0.10 1.07
N PHE A 48 0.78 -0.58 1.30
CA PHE A 48 -0.12 -0.32 2.41
C PHE A 48 -0.81 -1.62 2.84
N VAL A 49 -1.48 -1.58 3.99
CA VAL A 49 -2.24 -2.71 4.52
C VAL A 49 -3.71 -2.35 4.55
N ALA A 50 -4.57 -3.29 4.18
CA ALA A 50 -6.02 -3.12 4.20
C ALA A 50 -6.69 -4.35 4.80
N ARG A 51 -7.88 -4.16 5.40
CA ARG A 51 -8.60 -5.26 6.02
C ARG A 51 -9.37 -6.08 5.00
N GLY A 52 -9.33 -7.38 5.19
CA GLY A 52 -10.19 -8.42 4.63
C GLY A 52 -10.96 -8.10 3.36
N ALA A 53 -12.26 -7.89 3.50
CA ALA A 53 -13.19 -7.74 2.38
C ALA A 53 -13.58 -6.28 2.08
N VAL A 54 -12.75 -5.30 2.44
CA VAL A 54 -13.06 -3.88 2.12
C VAL A 54 -13.11 -3.65 0.62
N THR A 55 -13.88 -2.64 0.23
CA THR A 55 -14.17 -2.35 -1.18
C THR A 55 -12.92 -2.21 -2.05
N LYS A 56 -11.87 -1.53 -1.53
CA LYS A 56 -10.64 -1.35 -2.31
C LYS A 56 -9.97 -2.68 -2.67
N LEU A 57 -9.99 -3.66 -1.78
CA LEU A 57 -9.42 -4.99 -2.08
C LEU A 57 -10.25 -5.73 -3.12
N VAL A 58 -11.58 -5.67 -3.00
CA VAL A 58 -12.49 -6.27 -4.00
C VAL A 58 -12.21 -5.68 -5.38
N ASN A 59 -12.09 -4.36 -5.46
CA ASN A 59 -11.80 -3.67 -6.71
C ASN A 59 -10.44 -4.07 -7.28
N LEU A 60 -9.40 -4.12 -6.44
CA LEU A 60 -8.04 -4.43 -6.88
C LEU A 60 -7.88 -5.88 -7.34
N ARG A 61 -8.61 -6.82 -6.74
CA ARG A 61 -8.61 -8.21 -7.21
C ARG A 61 -9.16 -8.33 -8.62
N ALA A 62 -10.20 -7.55 -8.94
CA ALA A 62 -10.82 -7.59 -10.26
C ALA A 62 -10.09 -6.69 -11.27
N ARG A 63 -9.58 -5.54 -10.83
CA ARG A 63 -8.95 -4.51 -11.68
C ARG A 63 -7.75 -3.95 -10.93
N PRO A 64 -6.54 -4.47 -11.14
CA PRO A 64 -5.37 -4.16 -10.31
C PRO A 64 -4.76 -2.77 -10.54
N ARG A 65 -5.21 -2.02 -11.56
CA ARG A 65 -4.71 -0.66 -11.76
C ARG A 65 -5.24 0.25 -10.66
N THR A 66 -4.33 1.06 -10.11
CA THR A 66 -4.65 1.97 -9.01
C THR A 66 -3.83 3.25 -9.11
N THR A 67 -4.33 4.30 -8.49
CA THR A 67 -3.65 5.59 -8.38
C THR A 67 -3.57 5.95 -6.91
N VAL A 68 -2.38 6.33 -6.46
CA VAL A 68 -2.15 6.72 -5.07
C VAL A 68 -1.55 8.11 -5.05
N VAL A 69 -2.15 9.01 -4.29
CA VAL A 69 -1.68 10.40 -4.11
C VAL A 69 -1.19 10.57 -2.68
N ILE A 70 0.05 11.04 -2.54
CA ILE A 70 0.65 11.36 -1.25
C ILE A 70 0.90 12.86 -1.22
N ARG A 71 0.51 13.52 -0.14
CA ARG A 71 0.63 14.96 0.02
C ARG A 71 1.27 15.30 1.37
N ALA A 72 2.13 16.30 1.34
CA ALA A 72 2.66 16.95 2.54
C ALA A 72 2.59 18.45 2.32
N GLY A 73 1.63 19.12 2.97
CA GLY A 73 1.32 20.51 2.66
C GLY A 73 0.83 20.65 1.21
N TRP A 74 1.47 21.52 0.45
CA TRP A 74 1.21 21.70 -0.99
C TRP A 74 2.10 20.85 -1.88
N ASP A 75 3.07 20.16 -1.32
CA ASP A 75 3.86 19.18 -2.05
C ASP A 75 3.06 17.91 -2.24
N TRP A 76 3.11 17.33 -3.41
CA TRP A 76 2.37 16.10 -3.70
C TRP A 76 3.09 15.24 -4.73
N VAL A 77 2.79 13.96 -4.70
CA VAL A 77 3.26 13.00 -5.67
C VAL A 77 2.16 11.99 -5.94
N THR A 78 2.02 11.60 -7.20
CA THR A 78 1.06 10.59 -7.62
C THR A 78 1.81 9.39 -8.18
N VAL A 79 1.40 8.20 -7.76
CA VAL A 79 1.89 6.94 -8.29
C VAL A 79 0.71 6.24 -8.97
N GLU A 80 0.81 6.04 -10.27
CA GLU A 80 -0.10 5.18 -11.02
C GLU A 80 0.58 3.84 -11.21
N GLY A 81 -0.08 2.76 -10.88
CA GLY A 81 0.56 1.46 -10.94
C GLY A 81 -0.39 0.28 -10.92
N GLU A 82 0.18 -0.89 -10.78
CA GLU A 82 -0.55 -2.15 -10.65
C GLU A 82 -0.32 -2.75 -9.27
N ALA A 83 -1.40 -3.17 -8.64
CA ALA A 83 -1.38 -3.74 -7.31
C ALA A 83 -1.18 -5.25 -7.34
N GLU A 84 -0.36 -5.74 -6.41
CA GLU A 84 -0.25 -7.14 -6.05
C GLU A 84 -0.70 -7.28 -4.60
N LEU A 85 -1.45 -8.33 -4.29
CA LEU A 85 -2.01 -8.54 -2.96
C LEU A 85 -1.40 -9.78 -2.30
N ALA A 86 -1.11 -9.67 -1.00
CA ALA A 86 -0.63 -10.77 -0.18
C ALA A 86 -1.41 -10.82 1.12
N GLY A 87 -2.18 -11.87 1.31
CA GLY A 87 -3.03 -12.02 2.50
C GLY A 87 -3.67 -13.40 2.55
N PRO A 88 -4.60 -13.61 3.50
CA PRO A 88 -5.23 -14.92 3.67
C PRO A 88 -6.06 -15.38 2.47
N ASP A 89 -6.58 -14.42 1.68
CA ASP A 89 -7.41 -14.74 0.52
C ASP A 89 -6.69 -14.51 -0.81
N ASP A 90 -5.43 -14.08 -0.78
CA ASP A 90 -4.70 -13.70 -1.97
C ASP A 90 -3.31 -14.34 -1.97
N ARG A 91 -3.02 -15.03 -3.06
CA ARG A 91 -1.71 -15.63 -3.27
C ARG A 91 -0.78 -14.60 -3.94
N PHE A 92 0.37 -14.37 -3.33
CA PHE A 92 1.40 -13.51 -3.89
C PHE A 92 2.45 -14.38 -4.60
N GLU A 93 2.66 -14.15 -5.87
CA GLU A 93 3.58 -14.95 -6.68
C GLU A 93 5.01 -14.85 -6.17
N GLY A 94 5.64 -15.99 -5.96
CA GLY A 94 7.01 -16.08 -5.49
C GLY A 94 7.20 -15.95 -3.98
N LEU A 95 6.10 -15.78 -3.22
CA LEU A 95 6.14 -15.67 -1.78
C LEU A 95 5.42 -16.87 -1.14
N ALA A 96 6.10 -17.54 -0.22
CA ALA A 96 5.48 -18.65 0.51
C ALA A 96 4.42 -18.12 1.48
N PRO A 97 3.31 -18.86 1.71
CA PRO A 97 2.28 -18.42 2.65
C PRO A 97 2.80 -18.10 4.05
N GLY A 98 3.83 -18.78 4.52
CA GLY A 98 4.46 -18.54 5.82
C GLY A 98 5.20 -17.19 5.90
N ASP A 99 5.50 -16.56 4.78
CA ASP A 99 6.25 -15.29 4.73
C ASP A 99 5.34 -14.07 4.71
N VAL A 100 4.03 -14.25 4.61
CA VAL A 100 3.06 -13.14 4.54
C VAL A 100 3.07 -12.31 5.83
N ALA A 101 3.16 -12.95 6.99
CA ALA A 101 3.21 -12.23 8.27
C ALA A 101 4.42 -11.30 8.34
N GLY A 102 5.58 -11.75 7.87
CA GLY A 102 6.79 -10.93 7.80
C GLY A 102 6.64 -9.76 6.85
N LEU A 103 6.01 -9.97 5.70
CA LEU A 103 5.72 -8.90 4.75
C LEU A 103 4.77 -7.85 5.36
N LEU A 104 3.72 -8.28 6.05
CA LEU A 104 2.80 -7.36 6.74
C LEU A 104 3.52 -6.47 7.75
N ARG A 105 4.47 -7.03 8.50
CA ARG A 105 5.31 -6.25 9.44
C ARG A 105 6.15 -5.20 8.72
N VAL A 106 6.78 -5.58 7.61
CA VAL A 106 7.59 -4.65 6.82
C VAL A 106 6.73 -3.50 6.28
N VAL A 107 5.57 -3.82 5.73
CA VAL A 107 4.65 -2.80 5.19
C VAL A 107 4.16 -1.88 6.32
N TYR A 108 3.76 -2.45 7.44
CA TYR A 108 3.29 -1.66 8.58
C TYR A 108 4.38 -0.68 9.05
N ALA A 109 5.59 -1.16 9.25
CA ALA A 109 6.69 -0.33 9.73
C ALA A 109 6.99 0.82 8.74
N ALA A 110 6.98 0.54 7.44
CA ALA A 110 7.21 1.56 6.42
C ALA A 110 6.07 2.58 6.37
N ALA A 111 4.82 2.11 6.50
CA ALA A 111 3.65 2.96 6.38
C ALA A 111 3.47 3.92 7.56
N VAL A 112 3.75 3.46 8.78
CA VAL A 112 3.59 4.30 9.97
C VAL A 112 4.90 4.99 10.41
N GLY A 113 6.01 4.65 9.79
CA GLY A 113 7.30 5.26 10.10
C GLY A 113 7.97 4.74 11.37
N GLY A 114 7.66 3.51 11.79
CA GLY A 114 8.26 2.92 12.98
C GLY A 114 7.80 1.51 13.24
N THR A 115 8.26 0.93 14.36
CA THR A 115 7.89 -0.41 14.76
C THR A 115 7.01 -0.36 16.02
N PRO A 116 6.05 -1.30 16.17
CA PRO A 116 5.27 -1.37 17.39
C PRO A 116 6.11 -1.93 18.53
N ASP A 117 5.71 -1.63 19.78
CA ASP A 117 6.38 -2.16 20.96
C ASP A 117 6.18 -3.67 21.10
N ASP A 118 5.07 -4.19 20.59
CA ASP A 118 4.71 -5.60 20.68
C ASP A 118 4.20 -6.14 19.35
N TRP A 119 5.09 -6.82 18.63
CA TRP A 119 4.76 -7.47 17.37
C TRP A 119 3.72 -8.60 17.52
N SER A 120 3.73 -9.32 18.66
CA SER A 120 2.77 -10.40 18.87
C SER A 120 1.34 -9.92 18.90
N THR A 121 1.09 -8.80 19.58
CA THR A 121 -0.24 -8.19 19.64
C THR A 121 -0.67 -7.69 18.26
N LEU A 122 0.24 -7.04 17.54
CA LEU A 122 -0.04 -6.56 16.19
C LEU A 122 -0.33 -7.71 15.23
N ASP A 123 0.46 -8.78 15.28
CA ASP A 123 0.26 -9.97 14.44
C ASP A 123 -1.12 -10.59 14.69
N GLY A 124 -1.53 -10.70 15.96
CA GLY A 124 -2.84 -11.20 16.33
C GLY A 124 -3.97 -10.34 15.76
N THR A 125 -3.84 -9.04 15.85
CA THR A 125 -4.80 -8.08 15.27
C THR A 125 -4.87 -8.21 13.75
N MET A 126 -3.71 -8.27 13.09
CA MET A 126 -3.64 -8.42 11.63
C MET A 126 -4.31 -9.72 11.18
N THR A 127 -4.09 -10.81 11.90
CA THR A 127 -4.70 -12.10 11.58
C THR A 127 -6.22 -12.05 11.78
N ALA A 128 -6.67 -11.53 12.91
CA ALA A 128 -8.10 -11.43 13.23
C ALA A 128 -8.87 -10.56 12.22
N GLU A 129 -8.24 -9.48 11.75
CA GLU A 129 -8.84 -8.57 10.78
C GLU A 129 -8.61 -9.01 9.33
N ARG A 130 -7.95 -10.13 9.09
CA ARG A 130 -7.61 -10.64 7.77
C ARG A 130 -6.85 -9.59 6.94
N GLN A 131 -5.88 -8.92 7.56
CA GLN A 131 -5.09 -7.87 6.94
C GLN A 131 -4.36 -8.39 5.69
N THR A 132 -4.40 -7.60 4.65
CA THR A 132 -3.79 -7.91 3.36
C THR A 132 -2.82 -6.80 2.98
N ALA A 133 -1.62 -7.19 2.59
CA ALA A 133 -0.64 -6.23 2.07
C ALA A 133 -0.96 -5.96 0.59
N VAL A 134 -0.95 -4.69 0.22
CA VAL A 134 -1.09 -4.25 -1.16
C VAL A 134 0.23 -3.60 -1.57
N LEU A 135 0.86 -4.14 -2.60
CA LEU A 135 2.09 -3.61 -3.16
C LEU A 135 1.78 -3.03 -4.53
N VAL A 136 2.09 -1.76 -4.72
CA VAL A 136 1.82 -1.07 -5.99
C VAL A 136 3.12 -0.89 -6.75
N ARG A 137 3.24 -1.60 -7.87
CA ARG A 137 4.36 -1.44 -8.80
C ARG A 137 4.15 -0.17 -9.60
N PRO A 138 5.04 0.83 -9.49
CA PRO A 138 4.85 2.09 -10.19
C PRO A 138 5.02 1.94 -11.69
N LEU A 139 4.07 2.46 -12.45
CA LEU A 139 4.11 2.56 -13.91
C LEU A 139 4.36 4.01 -14.34
N ARG A 140 3.83 4.97 -13.57
CA ARG A 140 4.03 6.40 -13.80
C ARG A 140 4.06 7.11 -12.46
N VAL A 141 5.04 8.00 -12.28
CA VAL A 141 5.17 8.82 -11.08
C VAL A 141 5.29 10.28 -11.52
N TYR A 142 4.46 11.14 -10.94
CA TYR A 142 4.49 12.57 -11.23
C TYR A 142 4.00 13.37 -10.03
N GLY A 143 4.32 14.63 -9.99
CA GLY A 143 3.92 15.53 -8.92
C GLY A 143 4.70 16.84 -8.96
N GLY A 144 4.57 17.62 -7.91
CA GLY A 144 5.29 18.88 -7.79
C GLY A 144 4.94 19.65 -6.53
N PRO A 145 5.67 20.75 -6.27
CA PRO A 145 5.33 21.65 -5.21
C PRO A 145 4.18 22.53 -5.67
N GLY A 146 3.10 22.41 -4.98
CA GLY A 146 1.96 23.26 -5.16
C GLY A 146 1.51 23.53 -6.54
N ASP A 147 1.63 22.67 -7.48
CA ASP A 147 1.53 22.90 -8.71
C ASP A 147 0.77 22.81 -9.29
N PRO A 148 0.66 23.19 -10.18
CA PRO A 148 -0.31 23.58 -11.00
C PRO A 148 -0.61 23.01 -11.98
#